data_776d3c9d270d4899d53e6c5fc07b98ae
#
_entry.id   776d3c9d270d4899d53e6c5fc07b98ae
#
_cell.length_a   1.000
_cell.length_b   1.000
_cell.length_c   1.000
_cell.angle_alpha   90.00
_cell.angle_beta   90.00
_cell.angle_gamma   90.00
#
_symmetry.space_group_name_H-M   'P 1'
#
loop_
_entity.id
_entity.type
_entity.pdbx_description
1 polymer ?
#
loop_
_entity_poly.entity_id
_entity_poly.type
_entity_poly.pdbx_seq_one_letter_code
_entity_poly.pdbx_strand_id
1 'polypeptide(L)'
;MLKELIIKDFFSFKGENHIPLNPGVNMLLGINGSGKTSFLNAIRLMYEGVCGAGFENLFQLEWGGFNDVVNANGPDIPKTIELTYIFDEKALKRAVAKSDFKSDVHYKIIIRPLGATGYTIEEKLFTTDLKGNNGKFIYLDFRGGKGYLSVYHKEGIKTENFRGMTSEQELVLRQISDPRRYKPMHIIRTAVSEISLF
;
A
#
# COMPACT_ATOMS: atom_id res chain seq x y z
N MET A 1 5.64 -3.06 13.49
CA MET A 1 5.86 -2.06 12.44
C MET A 1 4.59 -1.81 11.64
N LEU A 2 4.01 -2.80 10.99
CA LEU A 2 2.63 -2.73 10.48
C LEU A 2 1.68 -2.79 11.68
N LYS A 3 0.77 -1.80 11.82
CA LYS A 3 -0.13 -1.62 12.97
C LYS A 3 -1.55 -2.05 12.66
N GLU A 4 -1.98 -1.83 11.42
CA GLU A 4 -3.33 -2.15 10.98
C GLU A 4 -3.34 -2.37 9.47
N LEU A 5 -4.20 -3.25 9.01
CA LEU A 5 -4.52 -3.46 7.60
C LEU A 5 -6.01 -3.24 7.40
N ILE A 6 -6.37 -2.30 6.50
CA ILE A 6 -7.75 -2.08 6.08
C ILE A 6 -7.92 -2.71 4.71
N ILE A 7 -8.82 -3.67 4.60
CA ILE A 7 -9.09 -4.42 3.36
C ILE A 7 -10.52 -4.16 2.92
N LYS A 8 -10.69 -3.77 1.65
CA LYS A 8 -12.01 -3.56 1.07
C LYS A 8 -12.16 -4.29 -0.26
N ASP A 9 -13.18 -5.13 -0.34
CA ASP A 9 -13.61 -5.85 -1.53
C ASP A 9 -12.51 -6.69 -2.21
N PHE A 10 -11.75 -7.43 -1.39
CA PHE A 10 -10.58 -8.21 -1.81
C PHE A 10 -10.74 -9.68 -1.42
N PHE A 11 -10.77 -10.58 -2.39
CA PHE A 11 -11.01 -12.02 -2.23
C PHE A 11 -12.23 -12.29 -1.35
N SER A 12 -12.06 -12.88 -0.15
CA SER A 12 -13.15 -13.18 0.79
C SER A 12 -13.65 -11.98 1.60
N PHE A 13 -12.92 -10.85 1.58
CA PHE A 13 -13.32 -9.65 2.30
C PHE A 13 -14.34 -8.83 1.50
N LYS A 14 -15.55 -8.72 2.00
CA LYS A 14 -16.63 -7.88 1.45
C LYS A 14 -16.73 -6.58 2.23
N GLY A 15 -16.81 -5.44 1.51
CA GLY A 15 -16.82 -4.13 2.14
C GLY A 15 -15.52 -3.81 2.88
N GLU A 16 -15.54 -2.80 3.74
CA GLU A 16 -14.36 -2.34 4.47
C GLU A 16 -14.18 -3.13 5.77
N ASN A 17 -12.99 -3.70 5.96
CA ASN A 17 -12.63 -4.52 7.11
C ASN A 17 -11.34 -3.99 7.73
N HIS A 18 -11.36 -3.69 9.03
CA HIS A 18 -10.26 -3.19 9.82
C HIS A 18 -9.63 -4.31 10.63
N ILE A 19 -8.35 -4.59 10.40
CA ILE A 19 -7.62 -5.69 11.04
C ILE A 19 -6.42 -5.12 11.79
N PRO A 20 -6.55 -4.90 13.11
CA PRO A 20 -5.43 -4.43 13.93
C PRO A 20 -4.38 -5.53 14.08
N LEU A 21 -3.11 -5.14 14.13
CA LEU A 21 -1.97 -6.02 14.30
C LEU A 21 -1.19 -5.66 15.57
N ASN A 22 -0.72 -6.68 16.26
CA ASN A 22 0.16 -6.52 17.41
C ASN A 22 1.63 -6.36 16.96
N PRO A 23 2.47 -5.68 17.73
CA PRO A 23 3.91 -5.71 17.52
C PRO A 23 4.45 -7.15 17.60
N GLY A 24 5.36 -7.53 16.69
CA GLY A 24 5.97 -8.85 16.65
C GLY A 24 5.15 -9.87 15.84
N VAL A 25 4.95 -11.06 16.40
CA VAL A 25 4.29 -12.17 15.70
C VAL A 25 2.77 -12.08 15.86
N ASN A 26 2.07 -12.20 14.74
CA ASN A 26 0.60 -12.30 14.68
C ASN A 26 0.23 -13.69 14.17
N MET A 27 -0.55 -14.43 14.95
CA MET A 27 -1.01 -15.76 14.59
C MET A 27 -2.44 -15.70 14.10
N LEU A 28 -2.71 -16.22 12.90
CA LEU A 28 -4.03 -16.27 12.30
C LEU A 28 -4.67 -17.63 12.57
N LEU A 29 -5.71 -17.65 13.39
CA LEU A 29 -6.49 -18.86 13.69
C LEU A 29 -7.91 -18.71 13.13
N GLY A 30 -8.46 -19.80 12.64
CA GLY A 30 -9.85 -19.83 12.14
C GLY A 30 -10.12 -21.03 11.25
N ILE A 31 -11.41 -21.29 11.02
CA ILE A 31 -11.88 -22.35 10.11
C ILE A 31 -11.49 -22.06 8.66
N ASN A 32 -11.60 -23.08 7.78
CA ASN A 32 -11.38 -22.89 6.35
C ASN A 32 -12.42 -21.90 5.79
N GLY A 33 -11.99 -21.01 4.90
CA GLY A 33 -12.83 -19.95 4.35
C GLY A 33 -12.97 -18.69 5.20
N SER A 34 -12.35 -18.61 6.40
CA SER A 34 -12.45 -17.44 7.29
C SER A 34 -11.62 -16.21 6.84
N GLY A 35 -11.02 -16.23 5.66
CA GLY A 35 -10.27 -15.10 5.12
C GLY A 35 -8.76 -15.06 5.46
N LYS A 36 -8.21 -16.08 6.15
CA LYS A 36 -6.78 -16.13 6.50
C LYS A 36 -5.86 -15.96 5.29
N THR A 37 -6.11 -16.73 4.24
CA THR A 37 -5.34 -16.66 2.99
C THR A 37 -5.51 -15.30 2.31
N SER A 38 -6.72 -14.74 2.29
CA SER A 38 -6.98 -13.41 1.72
C SER A 38 -6.24 -12.31 2.48
N PHE A 39 -6.15 -12.41 3.81
CA PHE A 39 -5.35 -11.50 4.62
C PHE A 39 -3.85 -11.61 4.29
N LEU A 40 -3.30 -12.82 4.22
CA LEU A 40 -1.90 -13.05 3.84
C LEU A 40 -1.63 -12.57 2.41
N ASN A 41 -2.57 -12.79 1.49
CA ASN A 41 -2.47 -12.30 0.11
C ASN A 41 -2.44 -10.76 0.04
N ALA A 42 -3.17 -10.06 0.91
CA ALA A 42 -3.09 -8.59 0.95
C ALA A 42 -1.68 -8.12 1.36
N ILE A 43 -1.05 -8.77 2.36
CA ILE A 43 0.33 -8.46 2.75
C ILE A 43 1.31 -8.87 1.64
N ARG A 44 1.13 -10.05 1.05
CA ARG A 44 1.95 -10.56 -0.06
C ARG A 44 1.92 -9.59 -1.25
N LEU A 45 0.75 -9.05 -1.60
CA LEU A 45 0.61 -8.09 -2.71
C LEU A 45 1.43 -6.82 -2.49
N MET A 46 1.44 -6.28 -1.28
CA MET A 46 2.30 -5.14 -0.94
C MET A 46 3.78 -5.52 -1.04
N TYR A 47 4.18 -6.65 -0.44
CA TYR A 47 5.57 -7.08 -0.44
C TYR A 47 6.10 -7.32 -1.86
N GLU A 48 5.40 -8.13 -2.66
CA GLU A 48 5.78 -8.44 -4.04
C GLU A 48 5.76 -7.19 -4.93
N GLY A 49 4.75 -6.35 -4.78
CA GLY A 49 4.64 -5.11 -5.54
C GLY A 49 5.72 -4.09 -5.23
N VAL A 50 6.21 -4.03 -3.99
CA VAL A 50 7.22 -3.04 -3.55
C VAL A 50 8.64 -3.59 -3.66
N CYS A 51 8.88 -4.83 -3.20
CA CYS A 51 10.22 -5.41 -3.00
C CYS A 51 10.46 -6.70 -3.78
N GLY A 52 9.42 -7.46 -4.10
CA GLY A 52 9.51 -8.80 -4.69
C GLY A 52 9.49 -8.82 -6.22
N ALA A 53 8.75 -9.79 -6.80
CA ALA A 53 8.71 -10.04 -8.24
C ALA A 53 7.97 -8.97 -9.07
N GLY A 54 7.14 -8.14 -8.44
CA GLY A 54 6.36 -7.08 -9.06
C GLY A 54 4.86 -7.26 -8.85
N PHE A 55 4.15 -6.14 -8.92
CA PHE A 55 2.70 -6.11 -8.70
C PHE A 55 1.97 -6.85 -9.84
N GLU A 56 2.35 -6.59 -11.07
CA GLU A 56 1.75 -7.22 -12.26
C GLU A 56 1.93 -8.74 -12.25
N ASN A 57 3.12 -9.23 -11.90
CA ASN A 57 3.39 -10.66 -11.83
C ASN A 57 2.43 -11.38 -10.87
N LEU A 58 2.23 -10.84 -9.68
CA LEU A 58 1.36 -11.46 -8.71
C LEU A 58 -0.12 -11.24 -9.04
N PHE A 59 -0.51 -9.98 -9.26
CA PHE A 59 -1.92 -9.61 -9.39
C PHE A 59 -2.54 -10.09 -10.71
N GLN A 60 -1.83 -9.90 -11.82
CA GLN A 60 -2.35 -10.23 -13.17
C GLN A 60 -2.00 -11.65 -13.57
N LEU A 61 -0.72 -12.06 -13.46
CA LEU A 61 -0.27 -13.33 -14.02
C LEU A 61 -0.57 -14.52 -13.10
N GLU A 62 -0.39 -14.36 -11.78
CA GLU A 62 -0.63 -15.46 -10.83
C GLU A 62 -2.12 -15.52 -10.40
N TRP A 63 -2.76 -14.37 -10.13
CA TRP A 63 -4.13 -14.35 -9.60
C TRP A 63 -5.23 -14.08 -10.64
N GLY A 64 -4.89 -13.82 -11.91
CA GLY A 64 -5.87 -13.61 -13.00
C GLY A 64 -6.42 -12.19 -13.10
N GLY A 65 -5.96 -11.25 -12.27
CA GLY A 65 -6.31 -9.84 -12.33
C GLY A 65 -7.58 -9.46 -11.55
N PHE A 66 -8.16 -8.31 -11.92
CA PHE A 66 -9.20 -7.67 -11.11
C PHE A 66 -10.43 -8.56 -10.88
N ASN A 67 -10.93 -9.23 -11.93
CA ASN A 67 -12.16 -10.00 -11.85
C ASN A 67 -12.07 -11.23 -10.94
N ASP A 68 -10.88 -11.83 -10.83
CA ASP A 68 -10.64 -13.01 -9.99
C ASP A 68 -10.29 -12.64 -8.54
N VAL A 69 -9.87 -11.39 -8.31
CA VAL A 69 -9.43 -10.90 -7.01
C VAL A 69 -10.50 -10.08 -6.27
N VAL A 70 -11.38 -9.40 -7.00
CA VAL A 70 -12.46 -8.61 -6.40
C VAL A 70 -13.47 -9.52 -5.69
N ASN A 71 -13.97 -9.09 -4.52
CA ASN A 71 -15.05 -9.82 -3.87
C ASN A 71 -16.35 -9.68 -4.66
N ALA A 72 -16.75 -10.73 -5.36
CA ALA A 72 -17.98 -10.76 -6.17
C ALA A 72 -19.20 -11.33 -5.43
N ASN A 73 -19.15 -11.48 -4.09
CA ASN A 73 -20.24 -12.04 -3.28
C ASN A 73 -21.36 -11.00 -3.02
N GLY A 74 -22.14 -10.67 -4.05
CA GLY A 74 -23.25 -9.74 -3.92
C GLY A 74 -23.94 -9.48 -5.25
N PRO A 75 -25.07 -8.72 -5.24
CA PRO A 75 -25.79 -8.37 -6.46
C PRO A 75 -25.00 -7.40 -7.36
N ASP A 76 -24.12 -6.60 -6.76
CA ASP A 76 -23.28 -5.64 -7.47
C ASP A 76 -21.81 -5.98 -7.26
N ILE A 77 -21.07 -6.12 -8.36
CA ILE A 77 -19.62 -6.31 -8.31
C ILE A 77 -18.96 -4.97 -7.96
N PRO A 78 -18.11 -4.91 -6.92
CA PRO A 78 -17.40 -3.69 -6.56
C PRO A 78 -16.53 -3.18 -7.71
N LYS A 79 -16.46 -1.86 -7.86
CA LYS A 79 -15.66 -1.19 -8.90
C LYS A 79 -14.23 -0.87 -8.44
N THR A 80 -13.90 -1.20 -7.21
CA THR A 80 -12.57 -0.96 -6.62
C THR A 80 -12.21 -2.03 -5.62
N ILE A 81 -10.93 -2.37 -5.59
CA ILE A 81 -10.29 -3.05 -4.46
C ILE A 81 -9.45 -1.99 -3.75
N GLU A 82 -9.56 -1.89 -2.41
CA GLU A 82 -8.78 -0.92 -1.65
C GLU A 82 -8.03 -1.62 -0.51
N LEU A 83 -6.73 -1.40 -0.45
CA LEU A 83 -5.86 -1.91 0.60
C LEU A 83 -5.14 -0.73 1.25
N THR A 84 -5.25 -0.58 2.58
CA THR A 84 -4.55 0.46 3.32
C THR A 84 -3.72 -0.17 4.42
N TYR A 85 -2.42 0.05 4.36
CA TYR A 85 -1.42 -0.43 5.31
C TYR A 85 -1.04 0.72 6.23
N ILE A 86 -1.28 0.57 7.53
CA ILE A 86 -0.97 1.60 8.52
C ILE A 86 0.28 1.19 9.27
N PHE A 87 1.33 1.98 9.14
CA PHE A 87 2.60 1.77 9.82
C PHE A 87 2.68 2.64 11.07
N ASP A 88 3.05 2.02 12.19
CA ASP A 88 3.26 2.69 13.47
C ASP A 88 4.48 3.64 13.39
N GLU A 89 4.27 4.91 13.68
CA GLU A 89 5.29 5.95 13.61
C GLU A 89 6.48 5.67 14.53
N LYS A 90 6.23 5.19 15.76
CA LYS A 90 7.29 4.92 16.75
C LYS A 90 8.13 3.71 16.33
N ALA A 91 7.49 2.69 15.72
CA ALA A 91 8.20 1.53 15.22
C ALA A 91 9.05 1.90 13.99
N LEU A 92 8.54 2.74 13.07
CA LEU A 92 9.32 3.25 11.94
C LEU A 92 10.55 4.04 12.41
N LYS A 93 10.43 4.87 13.45
CA LYS A 93 11.57 5.61 14.02
C LYS A 93 12.64 4.72 14.64
N ARG A 94 12.26 3.56 15.19
CA ARG A 94 13.22 2.60 15.75
C ARG A 94 13.92 1.80 14.65
N ALA A 95 13.17 1.37 13.62
CA ALA A 95 13.70 0.55 12.54
C ALA A 95 14.60 1.36 11.58
N VAL A 96 14.21 2.60 11.28
CA VAL A 96 14.95 3.48 10.37
C VAL A 96 15.38 4.73 11.12
N ALA A 97 16.60 4.73 11.62
CA ALA A 97 17.22 5.89 12.29
C ALA A 97 17.23 7.10 11.36
N LYS A 98 16.34 8.07 11.56
CA LYS A 98 16.08 9.29 10.80
C LYS A 98 14.68 9.37 10.16
N SER A 99 13.73 8.54 10.61
CA SER A 99 12.35 8.75 10.25
C SER A 99 11.83 10.08 10.84
N ASP A 100 11.32 10.96 9.99
CA ASP A 100 10.79 12.27 10.38
C ASP A 100 9.26 12.28 10.47
N PHE A 101 8.61 11.11 10.36
CA PHE A 101 7.16 11.01 10.50
C PHE A 101 6.71 11.42 11.90
N LYS A 102 5.66 12.23 11.97
CA LYS A 102 5.08 12.74 13.23
C LYS A 102 3.84 12.01 13.68
N SER A 103 3.28 11.17 12.81
CA SER A 103 2.10 10.33 13.04
C SER A 103 2.20 9.05 12.23
N ASP A 104 1.27 8.12 12.47
CA ASP A 104 1.19 6.87 11.72
C ASP A 104 1.11 7.13 10.21
N VAL A 105 1.78 6.28 9.45
CA VAL A 105 1.88 6.43 7.99
C VAL A 105 0.92 5.48 7.32
N HIS A 106 0.07 6.02 6.47
CA HIS A 106 -0.89 5.28 5.69
C HIS A 106 -0.35 5.09 4.26
N TYR A 107 -0.18 3.85 3.85
CA TYR A 107 0.12 3.48 2.48
C TYR A 107 -1.12 2.83 1.88
N LYS A 108 -1.74 3.49 0.89
CA LYS A 108 -2.99 3.05 0.29
C LYS A 108 -2.81 2.71 -1.18
N ILE A 109 -3.29 1.53 -1.56
CA ILE A 109 -3.37 1.03 -2.93
C ILE A 109 -4.86 0.89 -3.28
N ILE A 110 -5.28 1.48 -4.39
CA ILE A 110 -6.61 1.33 -4.96
C ILE A 110 -6.46 0.75 -6.36
N ILE A 111 -7.11 -0.37 -6.61
CA ILE A 111 -7.09 -1.06 -7.91
C ILE A 111 -8.46 -0.90 -8.54
N ARG A 112 -8.48 -0.50 -9.82
CA ARG A 112 -9.71 -0.36 -10.61
C ARG A 112 -9.61 -1.17 -11.89
N PRO A 113 -10.72 -1.75 -12.36
CA PRO A 113 -10.73 -2.42 -13.66
C PRO A 113 -10.52 -1.41 -14.79
N LEU A 114 -9.83 -1.84 -15.84
CA LEU A 114 -9.60 -1.09 -17.06
C LEU A 114 -9.90 -1.99 -18.27
N GLY A 115 -10.98 -1.70 -18.96
CA GLY A 115 -11.46 -2.59 -20.04
C GLY A 115 -11.90 -3.96 -19.52
N ALA A 116 -11.71 -5.00 -20.33
CA ALA A 116 -12.18 -6.35 -20.02
C ALA A 116 -11.25 -7.12 -19.06
N THR A 117 -9.94 -6.93 -19.17
CA THR A 117 -8.94 -7.75 -18.45
C THR A 117 -7.86 -6.91 -17.76
N GLY A 118 -7.77 -5.62 -18.06
CA GLY A 118 -6.76 -4.74 -17.49
C GLY A 118 -7.16 -4.13 -16.14
N TYR A 119 -6.23 -3.44 -15.54
CA TYR A 119 -6.45 -2.68 -14.31
C TYR A 119 -5.58 -1.42 -14.29
N THR A 120 -5.94 -0.48 -13.42
CA THR A 120 -5.12 0.69 -13.08
C THR A 120 -4.92 0.77 -11.58
N ILE A 121 -3.80 1.35 -11.15
CA ILE A 121 -3.45 1.52 -9.75
C ILE A 121 -3.50 3.00 -9.39
N GLU A 122 -4.15 3.30 -8.26
CA GLU A 122 -3.93 4.54 -7.52
C GLU A 122 -3.10 4.22 -6.29
N GLU A 123 -2.06 4.98 -6.04
CA GLU A 123 -1.12 4.75 -4.94
C GLU A 123 -0.95 6.04 -4.14
N LYS A 124 -1.12 5.95 -2.82
CA LYS A 124 -1.04 7.09 -1.92
C LYS A 124 -0.22 6.76 -0.68
N LEU A 125 0.68 7.68 -0.32
CA LEU A 125 1.39 7.65 0.96
C LEU A 125 1.13 8.96 1.69
N PHE A 126 0.56 8.88 2.90
CA PHE A 126 0.20 10.08 3.65
C PHE A 126 0.23 9.84 5.16
N THR A 127 0.29 10.92 5.93
CA THR A 127 0.06 10.95 7.37
C THR A 127 -1.17 11.78 7.68
N THR A 128 -1.84 11.48 8.80
CA THR A 128 -2.93 12.31 9.34
C THR A 128 -2.36 13.27 10.37
N ASP A 129 -2.76 14.55 10.34
CA ASP A 129 -2.30 15.53 11.32
C ASP A 129 -2.91 15.26 12.69
N LEU A 130 -2.06 15.16 13.72
CA LEU A 130 -2.47 14.98 15.11
C LEU A 130 -3.08 16.24 15.75
N LYS A 131 -3.03 17.40 15.08
CA LYS A 131 -3.46 18.68 15.63
C LYS A 131 -4.91 19.08 15.33
N GLY A 132 -5.75 18.13 14.90
CA GLY A 132 -7.18 18.38 14.78
C GLY A 132 -7.62 19.21 13.56
N ASN A 133 -6.70 19.67 12.74
CA ASN A 133 -6.98 20.29 11.46
C ASN A 133 -7.05 19.21 10.38
N ASN A 134 -8.03 18.43 10.21
CA ASN A 134 -8.29 17.42 9.15
C ASN A 134 -7.31 17.37 7.95
N GLY A 135 -6.09 17.87 8.12
CA GLY A 135 -5.01 17.97 7.16
C GLY A 135 -4.26 16.66 7.04
N LYS A 136 -4.27 16.10 5.83
CA LYS A 136 -3.38 14.99 5.46
C LYS A 136 -2.11 15.58 4.89
N PHE A 137 -0.94 15.16 5.36
CA PHE A 137 0.30 15.44 4.64
C PHE A 137 0.56 14.31 3.66
N ILE A 138 0.56 14.64 2.36
CA ILE A 138 0.67 13.65 1.28
C ILE A 138 2.12 13.61 0.79
N TYR A 139 2.75 12.45 0.89
CA TYR A 139 4.10 12.19 0.40
C TYR A 139 4.11 11.66 -1.03
N LEU A 140 3.07 10.90 -1.40
CA LEU A 140 2.88 10.31 -2.72
C LEU A 140 1.40 10.28 -3.03
N ASP A 141 0.99 10.73 -4.22
CA ASP A 141 -0.34 10.60 -4.78
C ASP A 141 -0.23 10.37 -6.28
N PHE A 142 -0.50 9.13 -6.69
CA PHE A 142 -0.41 8.67 -8.08
C PHE A 142 -1.68 8.01 -8.53
N ARG A 143 -2.00 8.20 -9.82
CA ARG A 143 -3.10 7.53 -10.48
C ARG A 143 -2.76 7.32 -11.95
N GLY A 144 -2.79 6.06 -12.43
CA GLY A 144 -2.54 5.74 -13.83
C GLY A 144 -1.20 6.31 -14.33
N GLY A 145 -0.11 6.06 -13.59
CA GLY A 145 1.25 6.48 -13.96
C GLY A 145 1.57 7.98 -13.85
N LYS A 146 0.64 8.80 -13.33
CA LYS A 146 0.84 10.26 -13.18
C LYS A 146 0.52 10.69 -11.74
N GLY A 147 1.27 11.66 -11.24
CA GLY A 147 1.00 12.17 -9.89
C GLY A 147 2.12 13.01 -9.30
N TYR A 148 2.10 13.09 -7.98
CA TYR A 148 2.96 13.98 -7.20
C TYR A 148 3.78 13.18 -6.20
N LEU A 149 5.03 13.64 -6.00
CA LEU A 149 5.93 13.17 -4.94
C LEU A 149 6.38 14.35 -4.09
N SER A 150 6.42 14.14 -2.79
CA SER A 150 7.09 15.06 -1.88
C SER A 150 8.58 14.74 -1.85
N VAL A 151 9.37 15.73 -2.23
CA VAL A 151 10.82 15.64 -2.38
C VAL A 151 11.50 16.49 -1.33
N TYR A 152 12.55 15.95 -0.70
CA TYR A 152 13.36 16.68 0.25
C TYR A 152 14.43 17.53 -0.47
N HIS A 153 14.39 18.83 -0.23
CA HIS A 153 15.39 19.80 -0.67
C HIS A 153 16.10 20.41 0.54
N LYS A 154 17.21 21.10 0.29
CA LYS A 154 17.94 21.82 1.34
C LYS A 154 17.07 22.87 2.06
N GLU A 155 16.08 23.41 1.36
CA GLU A 155 15.15 24.45 1.85
C GLU A 155 13.84 23.89 2.44
N GLY A 156 13.66 22.56 2.49
CA GLY A 156 12.45 21.91 3.00
C GLY A 156 11.83 20.90 2.03
N ILE A 157 10.58 20.56 2.26
CA ILE A 157 9.84 19.59 1.44
C ILE A 157 9.11 20.35 0.33
N LYS A 158 9.31 19.95 -0.92
CA LYS A 158 8.59 20.45 -2.10
C LYS A 158 7.80 19.32 -2.75
N THR A 159 6.67 19.65 -3.35
CA THR A 159 5.88 18.68 -4.14
C THR A 159 6.27 18.82 -5.60
N GLU A 160 6.67 17.72 -6.23
CA GLU A 160 7.04 17.66 -7.64
C GLU A 160 6.08 16.76 -8.41
N ASN A 161 5.75 17.19 -9.64
CA ASN A 161 5.11 16.33 -10.62
C ASN A 161 6.11 15.30 -11.11
N PHE A 162 5.77 14.03 -11.01
CA PHE A 162 6.61 12.96 -11.50
C PHE A 162 5.95 12.28 -12.71
N ARG A 163 6.70 12.19 -13.82
CA ARG A 163 6.26 11.63 -15.09
C ARG A 163 7.17 10.49 -15.59
N GLY A 164 8.09 10.05 -14.76
CA GLY A 164 9.15 9.10 -15.15
C GLY A 164 8.81 7.63 -14.88
N MET A 165 7.50 7.27 -14.85
CA MET A 165 7.10 5.89 -14.60
C MET A 165 7.35 5.02 -15.82
N THR A 166 7.89 3.84 -15.59
CA THR A 166 8.13 2.84 -16.62
C THR A 166 6.91 1.97 -16.89
N SER A 167 6.00 1.83 -15.91
CA SER A 167 4.77 1.06 -16.03
C SER A 167 3.65 1.68 -15.17
N GLU A 168 2.43 1.74 -15.70
CA GLU A 168 1.22 2.14 -14.99
C GLU A 168 0.62 0.99 -14.16
N GLN A 169 1.11 -0.23 -14.36
CA GLN A 169 0.66 -1.45 -13.70
C GLN A 169 1.58 -1.88 -12.55
N GLU A 170 2.64 -1.10 -12.28
CA GLU A 170 3.58 -1.32 -11.19
C GLU A 170 3.51 -0.18 -10.17
N LEU A 171 3.78 -0.52 -8.90
CA LEU A 171 3.79 0.47 -7.82
C LEU A 171 4.91 1.50 -8.00
N VAL A 172 4.57 2.76 -7.76
CA VAL A 172 5.52 3.89 -7.76
C VAL A 172 6.61 3.67 -6.71
N LEU A 173 6.22 3.18 -5.53
CA LEU A 173 7.13 2.90 -4.43
C LEU A 173 8.25 1.92 -4.83
N ARG A 174 8.00 1.01 -5.77
CA ARG A 174 9.00 0.12 -6.37
C ARG A 174 9.99 0.86 -7.26
N GLN A 175 9.49 1.80 -8.06
CA GLN A 175 10.24 2.45 -9.14
C GLN A 175 11.12 3.61 -8.64
N ILE A 176 10.87 4.13 -7.45
CA ILE A 176 11.64 5.21 -6.84
C ILE A 176 12.89 4.64 -6.16
N SER A 177 14.08 5.11 -6.56
CA SER A 177 15.37 4.55 -6.11
C SER A 177 16.24 5.49 -5.28
N ASP A 178 16.08 6.83 -5.36
CA ASP A 178 16.94 7.77 -4.64
C ASP A 178 16.51 7.95 -3.17
N PRO A 179 17.24 7.37 -2.19
CA PRO A 179 16.84 7.40 -0.78
C PRO A 179 17.02 8.77 -0.13
N ARG A 180 17.83 9.66 -0.72
CA ARG A 180 18.04 11.01 -0.18
C ARG A 180 16.93 11.94 -0.62
N ARG A 181 16.56 11.87 -1.90
CA ARG A 181 15.53 12.71 -2.51
C ARG A 181 14.13 12.27 -2.06
N TYR A 182 13.86 10.98 -2.04
CA TYR A 182 12.55 10.38 -1.73
C TYR A 182 12.52 9.65 -0.37
N LYS A 183 13.09 10.30 0.64
CA LYS A 183 13.29 9.72 1.98
C LYS A 183 12.03 9.06 2.58
N PRO A 184 10.82 9.66 2.57
CA PRO A 184 9.62 9.03 3.13
C PRO A 184 9.27 7.70 2.45
N MET A 185 9.35 7.66 1.13
CA MET A 185 9.09 6.45 0.33
C MET A 185 10.13 5.36 0.60
N HIS A 186 11.40 5.76 0.72
CA HIS A 186 12.49 4.83 1.05
C HIS A 186 12.29 4.21 2.44
N ILE A 187 11.86 4.98 3.44
CA ILE A 187 11.56 4.47 4.79
C ILE A 187 10.48 3.39 4.73
N ILE A 188 9.39 3.64 4.01
CA ILE A 188 8.30 2.65 3.88
C ILE A 188 8.76 1.43 3.10
N ARG A 189 9.52 1.60 2.02
CA ARG A 189 10.09 0.48 1.26
C ARG A 189 10.97 -0.41 2.14
N THR A 190 11.84 0.18 2.96
CA THR A 190 12.65 -0.56 3.94
C THR A 190 11.76 -1.28 4.96
N ALA A 191 10.72 -0.61 5.47
CA ALA A 191 9.78 -1.23 6.38
C ALA A 191 9.03 -2.42 5.77
N VAL A 192 8.66 -2.34 4.50
CA VAL A 192 8.02 -3.46 3.77
C VAL A 192 9.00 -4.61 3.59
N SER A 193 10.26 -4.35 3.26
CA SER A 193 11.27 -5.40 3.05
C SER A 193 11.60 -6.23 4.30
N GLU A 194 11.27 -5.73 5.50
CA GLU A 194 11.45 -6.45 6.77
C GLU A 194 10.24 -7.34 7.14
N ILE A 195 9.16 -7.32 6.36
CA ILE A 195 7.99 -8.17 6.61
C ILE A 195 8.29 -9.59 6.14
N SER A 196 8.12 -10.56 7.04
CA SER A 196 8.26 -11.99 6.74
C SER A 196 6.91 -12.69 6.88
N LEU A 197 6.56 -13.51 5.90
CA LEU A 197 5.36 -14.36 5.89
C LEU A 197 5.82 -15.82 5.98
N PHE A 198 5.25 -16.59 6.94
CA PHE A 198 5.56 -17.99 7.19
C PHE A 198 4.31 -18.85 7.11
#